data_6a1c93b5df8ff399a0c5ba9fea9f8a7f
#
_entry.id   6a1c93b5df8ff399a0c5ba9fea9f8a7f
#
_cell.length_a   1.000
_cell.length_b   1.000
_cell.length_c   1.000
_cell.angle_alpha   90.00
_cell.angle_beta   90.00
_cell.angle_gamma   90.00
#
_symmetry.space_group_name_H-M   'P 1'
#
loop_
_entity.id
_entity.type
_entity.pdbx_description
1 polymer ?
#
loop_
_entity_poly.entity_id
_entity_poly.type
_entity_poly.pdbx_seq_one_letter_code
_entity_poly.pdbx_strand_id
1 'polypeptide(L)'
;MSNHKFIYSILFSHRIILFLGIVILFSGCANEDEPEQGPVNRTVLIYMLSNNNLGSTYRFDTQNINDMLQVAASGGLNGGNLIIYRDGYDTNPQLIQIKKNESGSAEKAIIKEYPDRNSATTEVMRSVIDETKELFPAKEYGLILWSHSTGWAPGNSSLALSPARR
;
A
#
# COMPACT_ATOMS: atom_id res chain seq x y z
N MET A 1 3.07 41.26 -63.70
CA MET A 1 3.72 41.11 -62.35
C MET A 1 2.80 40.48 -61.30
N SER A 2 1.86 39.61 -61.64
CA SER A 2 0.85 39.12 -60.67
C SER A 2 0.99 37.60 -60.32
N ASN A 3 1.66 36.82 -61.14
CA ASN A 3 1.64 35.34 -60.96
C ASN A 3 2.64 34.79 -59.89
N HIS A 4 3.70 35.53 -59.54
CA HIS A 4 4.67 35.07 -58.56
C HIS A 4 4.12 35.05 -57.12
N LYS A 5 3.31 36.03 -56.73
CA LYS A 5 2.73 36.09 -55.37
C LYS A 5 1.74 34.96 -55.10
N PHE A 6 1.01 34.49 -56.13
CA PHE A 6 0.05 33.41 -55.98
C PHE A 6 0.74 32.06 -55.77
N ILE A 7 1.84 31.80 -56.44
CA ILE A 7 2.59 30.56 -56.33
C ILE A 7 3.25 30.43 -54.92
N TYR A 8 3.79 31.52 -54.37
CA TYR A 8 4.37 31.50 -53.02
C TYR A 8 3.32 31.27 -51.92
N SER A 9 2.11 31.80 -52.13
CA SER A 9 0.99 31.55 -51.17
C SER A 9 0.57 30.10 -51.12
N ILE A 10 0.48 29.43 -52.27
CA ILE A 10 0.13 28.01 -52.34
C ILE A 10 1.22 27.10 -51.74
N LEU A 11 2.49 27.39 -52.05
CA LEU A 11 3.62 26.63 -51.51
C LEU A 11 3.78 26.80 -49.97
N PHE A 12 3.49 28.00 -49.47
CA PHE A 12 3.54 28.27 -48.03
C PHE A 12 2.41 27.55 -47.28
N SER A 13 1.21 27.54 -47.88
CA SER A 13 0.06 26.81 -47.30
C SER A 13 0.30 25.30 -47.24
N HIS A 14 0.88 24.69 -48.26
CA HIS A 14 1.20 23.27 -48.27
C HIS A 14 2.29 22.88 -47.24
N ARG A 15 3.27 23.76 -47.02
CA ARG A 15 4.30 23.53 -46.00
C ARG A 15 3.74 23.61 -44.58
N ILE A 16 2.79 24.50 -44.30
CA ILE A 16 2.13 24.63 -42.99
C ILE A 16 1.26 23.38 -42.73
N ILE A 17 0.52 22.91 -43.73
CA ILE A 17 -0.32 21.69 -43.61
C ILE A 17 0.55 20.45 -43.36
N LEU A 18 1.71 20.35 -44.04
CA LEU A 18 2.65 19.25 -43.84
C LEU A 18 3.26 19.26 -42.41
N PHE A 19 3.58 20.42 -41.89
CA PHE A 19 4.11 20.58 -40.53
C PHE A 19 3.04 20.27 -39.47
N LEU A 20 1.79 20.68 -39.68
CA LEU A 20 0.67 20.37 -38.78
C LEU A 20 0.36 18.87 -38.75
N GLY A 21 0.45 18.20 -39.91
CA GLY A 21 0.27 16.75 -40.01
C GLY A 21 1.34 15.95 -39.28
N ILE A 22 2.59 16.42 -39.26
CA ILE A 22 3.71 15.76 -38.57
C ILE A 22 3.58 15.93 -37.04
N VAL A 23 3.09 17.09 -36.56
CA VAL A 23 2.91 17.33 -35.11
C VAL A 23 1.81 16.42 -34.52
N ILE A 24 0.77 16.09 -35.28
CA ILE A 24 -0.31 15.20 -34.82
C ILE A 24 0.15 13.74 -34.71
N LEU A 25 1.15 13.32 -35.48
CA LEU A 25 1.68 11.95 -35.43
C LEU A 25 2.55 11.67 -34.19
N PHE A 26 3.01 12.71 -33.48
CA PHE A 26 3.78 12.56 -32.22
C PHE A 26 2.92 12.69 -30.97
N SER A 27 1.61 12.93 -31.08
CA SER A 27 0.68 12.90 -29.96
C SER A 27 0.14 11.48 -29.70
N GLY A 28 0.91 10.45 -30.02
CA GLY A 28 0.71 9.14 -29.45
C GLY A 28 0.97 9.27 -27.95
N CYS A 29 -0.09 9.27 -27.11
CA CYS A 29 0.04 8.91 -25.72
C CYS A 29 0.73 7.53 -25.69
N ALA A 30 2.02 7.50 -25.45
CA ALA A 30 2.62 6.37 -24.81
C ALA A 30 1.95 6.33 -23.43
N ASN A 31 0.93 5.48 -23.27
CA ASN A 31 0.72 4.87 -21.99
C ASN A 31 2.05 4.14 -21.77
N GLU A 32 2.94 4.76 -21.01
CA GLU A 32 3.98 4.02 -20.33
C GLU A 32 3.17 3.10 -19.40
N ASP A 33 2.87 1.89 -19.89
CA ASP A 33 2.57 0.78 -19.02
C ASP A 33 3.78 0.76 -18.08
N GLU A 34 3.58 1.22 -16.84
CA GLU A 34 4.58 0.99 -15.80
C GLU A 34 4.92 -0.50 -15.91
N PRO A 35 6.21 -0.85 -16.01
CA PRO A 35 6.58 -2.25 -16.16
C PRO A 35 5.90 -2.98 -15.02
N GLU A 36 5.02 -3.93 -15.36
CA GLU A 36 4.33 -4.78 -14.39
C GLU A 36 5.43 -5.44 -13.56
N GLN A 37 5.76 -4.81 -12.43
CA GLN A 37 6.81 -5.32 -11.56
C GLN A 37 6.30 -6.67 -11.10
N GLY A 38 6.94 -7.72 -11.57
CA GLY A 38 6.59 -9.08 -11.18
C GLY A 38 6.55 -9.17 -9.64
N PRO A 39 5.90 -10.20 -9.10
CA PRO A 39 5.65 -10.29 -7.67
C PRO A 39 6.96 -10.14 -6.89
N VAL A 40 6.96 -9.31 -5.86
CA VAL A 40 8.12 -9.11 -4.98
C VAL A 40 8.53 -10.42 -4.31
N ASN A 41 9.73 -10.50 -3.74
CA ASN A 41 10.19 -11.74 -3.13
C ASN A 41 9.34 -12.14 -1.93
N ARG A 42 8.96 -11.18 -1.07
CA ARG A 42 8.20 -11.48 0.15
C ARG A 42 7.22 -10.37 0.52
N THR A 43 6.03 -10.77 0.97
CA THR A 43 5.08 -9.92 1.69
C THR A 43 4.91 -10.46 3.10
N VAL A 44 5.12 -9.60 4.11
CA VAL A 44 4.89 -9.93 5.52
C VAL A 44 3.66 -9.17 6.00
N LEU A 45 2.67 -9.89 6.50
CA LEU A 45 1.50 -9.35 7.18
C LEU A 45 1.68 -9.45 8.70
N ILE A 46 1.61 -8.32 9.39
CA ILE A 46 1.49 -8.24 10.84
C ILE A 46 0.02 -8.05 11.18
N TYR A 47 -0.60 -9.07 11.74
CA TYR A 47 -1.98 -9.03 12.21
C TYR A 47 -2.01 -8.55 13.65
N MET A 48 -2.24 -7.21 13.82
CA MET A 48 -2.03 -6.50 15.07
C MET A 48 -3.37 -6.20 15.75
N LEU A 49 -3.69 -6.96 16.80
CA LEU A 49 -4.89 -6.77 17.63
C LEU A 49 -4.53 -5.94 18.86
N SER A 50 -4.62 -4.62 18.73
CA SER A 50 -4.24 -3.65 19.76
C SER A 50 -5.43 -2.91 20.39
N ASN A 51 -6.65 -3.34 20.12
CA ASN A 51 -7.87 -2.82 20.78
C ASN A 51 -8.00 -3.36 22.21
N ASN A 52 -6.95 -3.18 23.00
CA ASN A 52 -6.81 -3.61 24.39
C ASN A 52 -5.76 -2.72 25.09
N ASN A 53 -5.29 -3.11 26.30
CA ASN A 53 -4.33 -2.29 27.05
C ASN A 53 -2.93 -2.19 26.40
N LEU A 54 -2.56 -3.09 25.48
CA LEU A 54 -1.31 -2.94 24.71
C LEU A 54 -1.39 -1.70 23.80
N GLY A 55 -2.56 -1.40 23.24
CA GLY A 55 -2.77 -0.20 22.43
C GLY A 55 -3.18 1.01 23.26
N SER A 56 -4.13 0.88 24.21
CA SER A 56 -4.70 2.02 24.94
C SER A 56 -3.75 2.58 26.01
N THR A 57 -3.16 1.72 26.85
CA THR A 57 -2.37 2.12 28.00
C THR A 57 -0.88 2.17 27.68
N TYR A 58 -0.36 1.12 27.08
CA TYR A 58 1.08 0.98 26.85
C TYR A 58 1.54 1.53 25.51
N ARG A 59 0.64 1.70 24.54
CA ARG A 59 0.94 2.20 23.19
C ARG A 59 2.03 1.39 22.46
N PHE A 60 2.15 0.09 22.78
CA PHE A 60 3.16 -0.78 22.17
C PHE A 60 2.93 -0.97 20.67
N ASP A 61 1.69 -0.93 20.19
CA ASP A 61 1.37 -0.94 18.77
C ASP A 61 2.02 0.25 18.04
N THR A 62 1.87 1.45 18.59
CA THR A 62 2.46 2.67 18.03
C THR A 62 3.99 2.65 18.09
N GLN A 63 4.57 2.19 19.20
CA GLN A 63 6.01 2.06 19.36
C GLN A 63 6.58 1.08 18.32
N ASN A 64 6.01 -0.12 18.21
CA ASN A 64 6.46 -1.12 17.23
C ASN A 64 6.32 -0.63 15.78
N ILE A 65 5.23 0.09 15.43
CA ILE A 65 5.10 0.68 14.10
C ILE A 65 6.19 1.72 13.85
N ASN A 66 6.55 2.54 14.85
CA ASN A 66 7.65 3.50 14.72
C ASN A 66 9.00 2.81 14.53
N ASP A 67 9.26 1.70 15.25
CA ASP A 67 10.47 0.90 15.07
C ASP A 67 10.56 0.31 13.66
N MET A 68 9.42 -0.18 13.12
CA MET A 68 9.34 -0.66 11.74
C MET A 68 9.64 0.45 10.73
N LEU A 69 9.16 1.68 10.95
CA LEU A 69 9.50 2.83 10.11
C LEU A 69 11.01 3.14 10.12
N GLN A 70 11.66 3.09 11.29
CA GLN A 70 13.11 3.31 11.38
C GLN A 70 13.89 2.25 10.59
N VAL A 71 13.52 0.98 10.74
CA VAL A 71 14.15 -0.13 10.00
C VAL A 71 13.89 0.00 8.50
N ALA A 72 12.67 0.35 8.09
CA ALA A 72 12.33 0.56 6.69
C ALA A 72 13.14 1.71 6.06
N ALA A 73 13.31 2.84 6.78
CA ALA A 73 14.14 3.96 6.35
C ALA A 73 15.59 3.52 6.09
N SER A 74 16.13 2.64 6.94
CA SER A 74 17.48 2.07 6.83
C SER A 74 17.62 0.97 5.76
N GLY A 75 16.58 0.70 4.96
CA GLY A 75 16.63 -0.31 3.90
C GLY A 75 16.11 -1.70 4.30
N GLY A 76 15.56 -1.86 5.51
CA GLY A 76 15.12 -3.16 6.04
C GLY A 76 13.99 -3.85 5.26
N LEU A 77 13.29 -3.14 4.36
CA LEU A 77 12.27 -3.78 3.49
C LEU A 77 12.90 -4.68 2.42
N ASN A 78 14.12 -4.39 1.99
CA ASN A 78 14.87 -5.18 1.01
C ASN A 78 14.04 -5.60 -0.22
N GLY A 79 13.25 -4.66 -0.77
CA GLY A 79 12.36 -4.91 -1.92
C GLY A 79 11.13 -5.77 -1.60
N GLY A 80 10.84 -6.03 -0.34
CA GLY A 80 9.62 -6.72 0.10
C GLY A 80 8.53 -5.76 0.56
N ASN A 81 7.33 -6.29 0.79
CA ASN A 81 6.22 -5.56 1.39
C ASN A 81 6.11 -5.86 2.88
N LEU A 82 5.91 -4.81 3.68
CA LEU A 82 5.53 -4.91 5.08
C LEU A 82 4.15 -4.30 5.26
N ILE A 83 3.18 -5.15 5.57
CA ILE A 83 1.77 -4.82 5.69
C ILE A 83 1.34 -5.04 7.13
N ILE A 84 0.56 -4.13 7.68
CA ILE A 84 0.04 -4.20 9.04
C ILE A 84 -1.49 -4.10 8.95
N TYR A 85 -2.20 -5.11 9.41
CA TYR A 85 -3.58 -4.97 9.78
C TYR A 85 -3.61 -4.57 11.25
N ARG A 86 -4.02 -3.31 11.54
CA ARG A 86 -4.09 -2.79 12.90
C ARG A 86 -5.57 -2.61 13.31
N ASP A 87 -6.01 -3.38 14.28
CA ASP A 87 -7.25 -3.11 15.02
C ASP A 87 -6.87 -2.36 16.30
N GLY A 88 -6.90 -1.03 16.22
CA GLY A 88 -6.43 -0.13 17.26
C GLY A 88 -7.52 0.23 18.26
N TYR A 89 -7.11 0.64 19.46
CA TYR A 89 -8.05 1.14 20.48
C TYR A 89 -8.73 2.45 20.07
N ASP A 90 -8.03 3.30 19.34
CA ASP A 90 -8.37 4.69 19.01
C ASP A 90 -8.88 4.88 17.58
N THR A 91 -8.86 3.84 16.76
CA THR A 91 -9.26 3.91 15.35
C THR A 91 -10.03 2.66 14.95
N ASN A 92 -10.82 2.77 13.88
CA ASN A 92 -11.31 1.61 13.17
C ASN A 92 -10.14 0.76 12.64
N PRO A 93 -10.37 -0.54 12.38
CA PRO A 93 -9.33 -1.40 11.82
C PRO A 93 -8.82 -0.87 10.48
N GLN A 94 -7.50 -0.89 10.29
CA GLN A 94 -6.82 -0.36 9.10
C GLN A 94 -5.84 -1.37 8.51
N LEU A 95 -5.75 -1.41 7.18
CA LEU A 95 -4.65 -2.05 6.48
C LEU A 95 -3.63 -0.97 6.10
N ILE A 96 -2.41 -1.11 6.57
CA ILE A 96 -1.35 -0.12 6.48
C ILE A 96 -0.16 -0.75 5.77
N GLN A 97 0.42 -0.07 4.80
CA GLN A 97 1.71 -0.42 4.23
C GLN A 97 2.81 0.47 4.83
N ILE A 98 3.91 -0.12 5.23
CA ILE A 98 5.16 0.60 5.51
C ILE A 98 5.94 0.64 4.21
N LYS A 99 6.21 1.83 3.70
CA LYS A 99 6.91 2.02 2.43
C LYS A 99 7.90 3.18 2.50
N LYS A 100 8.78 3.29 1.51
CA LYS A 100 9.56 4.50 1.30
C LYS A 100 8.79 5.47 0.42
N ASN A 101 8.86 6.75 0.75
CA ASN A 101 8.37 7.82 -0.11
C ASN A 101 9.44 8.22 -1.14
N GLU A 102 9.12 9.16 -2.01
CA GLU A 102 10.02 9.66 -3.05
C GLU A 102 11.33 10.27 -2.50
N SER A 103 11.31 10.81 -1.29
CA SER A 103 12.52 11.32 -0.61
C SER A 103 13.39 10.24 0.03
N GLY A 104 12.95 8.96 -0.04
CA GLY A 104 13.63 7.83 0.59
C GLY A 104 13.34 7.66 2.08
N SER A 105 12.50 8.50 2.67
CA SER A 105 12.04 8.35 4.05
C SER A 105 10.96 7.27 4.14
N ALA A 106 10.86 6.60 5.29
CA ALA A 106 9.80 5.65 5.51
C ALA A 106 8.51 6.33 5.98
N GLU A 107 7.38 5.86 5.48
CA GLU A 107 6.06 6.37 5.84
C GLU A 107 5.03 5.26 5.99
N LYS A 108 3.93 5.58 6.69
CA LYS A 108 2.72 4.76 6.77
C LYS A 108 1.75 5.19 5.68
N ALA A 109 1.41 4.29 4.76
CA ALA A 109 0.32 4.50 3.83
C ALA A 109 -0.89 3.69 4.29
N ILE A 110 -2.01 4.34 4.60
CA ILE A 110 -3.28 3.66 4.87
C ILE A 110 -3.83 3.20 3.52
N ILE A 111 -3.87 1.90 3.32
CA ILE A 111 -4.36 1.26 2.09
C ILE A 111 -5.88 1.14 2.16
N LYS A 112 -6.40 0.79 3.35
CA LYS A 112 -7.83 0.61 3.57
C LYS A 112 -8.19 0.83 5.03
N GLU A 113 -9.38 1.37 5.26
CA GLU A 113 -10.03 1.43 6.55
C GLU A 113 -11.28 0.55 6.50
N TYR A 114 -11.53 -0.20 7.56
CA TYR A 114 -12.65 -1.13 7.66
C TYR A 114 -13.67 -0.60 8.68
N PRO A 115 -14.94 -0.95 8.52
CA PRO A 115 -15.91 -0.76 9.59
C PRO A 115 -15.44 -1.48 10.87
N ASP A 116 -15.89 -0.99 12.03
CA ASP A 116 -15.66 -1.68 13.31
C ASP A 116 -16.15 -3.13 13.24
N ARG A 117 -15.30 -4.06 13.64
CA ARG A 117 -15.55 -5.51 13.52
C ARG A 117 -14.73 -6.30 14.52
N ASN A 118 -15.19 -7.53 14.83
CA ASN A 118 -14.43 -8.42 15.69
C ASN A 118 -13.25 -9.06 14.93
N SER A 119 -12.09 -8.43 15.04
CA SER A 119 -10.87 -8.89 14.38
C SER A 119 -10.29 -10.20 14.96
N ALA A 120 -10.82 -10.72 16.06
CA ALA A 120 -10.37 -11.99 16.63
C ALA A 120 -11.05 -13.22 16.01
N THR A 121 -11.94 -13.02 15.01
CA THR A 121 -12.61 -14.15 14.33
C THR A 121 -11.78 -14.70 13.19
N THR A 122 -11.94 -15.98 12.92
CA THR A 122 -11.29 -16.68 11.81
C THR A 122 -11.68 -16.09 10.45
N GLU A 123 -12.94 -15.70 10.30
CA GLU A 123 -13.49 -15.12 9.07
C GLU A 123 -12.81 -13.80 8.73
N VAL A 124 -12.66 -12.92 9.72
CA VAL A 124 -12.00 -11.62 9.53
C VAL A 124 -10.53 -11.81 9.24
N MET A 125 -9.83 -12.64 10.00
CA MET A 125 -8.41 -12.93 9.76
C MET A 125 -8.19 -13.48 8.35
N ARG A 126 -8.99 -14.46 7.92
CA ARG A 126 -8.90 -15.04 6.58
C ARG A 126 -9.10 -13.98 5.51
N SER A 127 -10.16 -13.16 5.65
CA SER A 127 -10.45 -12.10 4.67
C SER A 127 -9.29 -11.11 4.52
N VAL A 128 -8.64 -10.75 5.62
CA VAL A 128 -7.47 -9.84 5.60
C VAL A 128 -6.25 -10.50 4.96
N ILE A 129 -6.01 -11.78 5.23
CA ILE A 129 -4.91 -12.54 4.61
C ILE A 129 -5.13 -12.62 3.09
N ASP A 130 -6.34 -12.99 2.66
CA ASP A 130 -6.66 -13.13 1.24
C ASP A 130 -6.54 -11.78 0.52
N GLU A 131 -7.08 -10.70 1.09
CA GLU A 131 -6.98 -9.34 0.56
C GLU A 131 -5.51 -8.86 0.51
N THR A 132 -4.71 -9.18 1.54
CA THR A 132 -3.28 -8.84 1.54
C THR A 132 -2.54 -9.54 0.40
N LYS A 133 -2.87 -10.79 0.10
CA LYS A 133 -2.27 -11.55 -1.01
C LYS A 133 -2.69 -10.99 -2.37
N GLU A 134 -3.92 -10.52 -2.48
CA GLU A 134 -4.43 -9.89 -3.71
C GLU A 134 -3.77 -8.53 -3.97
N LEU A 135 -3.69 -7.67 -2.95
CA LEU A 135 -3.14 -6.32 -3.09
C LEU A 135 -1.61 -6.29 -3.16
N PHE A 136 -0.93 -7.27 -2.56
CA PHE A 136 0.53 -7.31 -2.42
C PHE A 136 1.08 -8.69 -2.84
N PRO A 137 0.97 -9.04 -4.12
CA PRO A 137 1.42 -10.34 -4.61
C PRO A 137 2.94 -10.53 -4.40
N ALA A 138 3.32 -11.71 -3.93
CA ALA A 138 4.70 -12.06 -3.64
C ALA A 138 4.95 -13.56 -3.88
N LYS A 139 6.25 -13.93 -3.99
CA LYS A 139 6.65 -15.35 -4.09
C LYS A 139 6.48 -16.07 -2.76
N GLU A 140 6.68 -15.36 -1.64
CA GLU A 140 6.58 -15.88 -0.29
C GLU A 140 5.75 -14.95 0.60
N TYR A 141 5.06 -15.54 1.57
CA TYR A 141 4.27 -14.79 2.54
C TYR A 141 4.67 -15.16 3.96
N GLY A 142 4.77 -14.13 4.83
CA GLY A 142 4.94 -14.27 6.26
C GLY A 142 3.74 -13.72 7.01
N LEU A 143 3.33 -14.37 8.10
CA LEU A 143 2.28 -13.90 9.01
C LEU A 143 2.85 -13.77 10.42
N ILE A 144 2.68 -12.61 11.03
CA ILE A 144 3.00 -12.34 12.42
C ILE A 144 1.70 -12.01 13.15
N LEU A 145 1.37 -12.80 14.17
CA LEU A 145 0.25 -12.50 15.06
C LEU A 145 0.77 -11.66 16.23
N TRP A 146 0.18 -10.47 16.40
CA TRP A 146 0.56 -9.53 17.43
C TRP A 146 -0.64 -9.19 18.33
N SER A 147 -0.60 -9.62 19.57
CA SER A 147 -1.59 -9.31 20.61
C SER A 147 -1.08 -9.85 21.95
N HIS A 148 -1.94 -9.84 22.97
CA HIS A 148 -1.69 -10.65 24.15
C HIS A 148 -1.56 -12.13 23.80
N SER A 149 -0.63 -12.82 24.47
CA SER A 149 -0.44 -14.26 24.35
C SER A 149 -0.17 -14.86 25.71
N THR A 150 -0.77 -16.00 25.96
CA THR A 150 -0.48 -16.85 27.13
C THR A 150 0.64 -17.86 26.85
N GLY A 151 1.28 -17.76 25.68
CA GLY A 151 2.23 -18.77 25.20
C GLY A 151 1.52 -20.09 24.89
N TRP A 152 2.11 -21.20 25.31
CA TRP A 152 1.58 -22.55 25.11
C TRP A 152 0.64 -23.00 26.24
N ALA A 153 0.20 -22.10 27.13
CA ALA A 153 -0.74 -22.45 28.20
C ALA A 153 -2.14 -22.72 27.62
N PRO A 154 -2.89 -23.70 28.16
CA PRO A 154 -4.29 -23.91 27.77
C PRO A 154 -5.12 -22.64 27.96
N GLY A 155 -6.02 -22.34 27.03
CA GLY A 155 -6.78 -21.08 26.94
C GLY A 155 -7.86 -20.85 28.00
N ASN A 156 -7.79 -21.50 29.17
CA ASN A 156 -8.67 -21.27 30.31
C ASN A 156 -8.18 -20.21 31.30
N SER A 157 -7.11 -19.51 30.98
CA SER A 157 -6.72 -18.31 31.72
C SER A 157 -7.74 -17.20 31.48
N SER A 158 -8.20 -16.58 32.55
CA SER A 158 -9.17 -15.47 32.61
C SER A 158 -8.69 -14.14 31.95
N LEU A 159 -7.67 -14.21 31.13
CA LEU A 159 -7.29 -13.15 30.20
C LEU A 159 -8.27 -13.21 29.02
N ALA A 160 -9.55 -13.01 29.32
CA ALA A 160 -10.56 -12.84 28.31
C ALA A 160 -10.09 -11.70 27.40
N LEU A 161 -10.00 -11.99 26.10
CA LEU A 161 -9.96 -10.96 25.06
C LEU A 161 -11.03 -9.93 25.44
N SER A 162 -10.62 -8.68 25.59
CA SER A 162 -11.59 -7.60 25.86
C SER A 162 -12.73 -7.73 24.86
N PRO A 163 -14.01 -7.68 25.30
CA PRO A 163 -15.11 -7.77 24.36
C PRO A 163 -14.95 -6.67 23.33
N ALA A 164 -15.16 -7.03 22.07
CA ALA A 164 -15.19 -6.04 20.99
C ALA A 164 -16.05 -4.87 21.41
N ARG A 165 -15.63 -3.66 21.09
CA ARG A 165 -16.48 -2.47 21.24
C ARG A 165 -17.85 -2.77 20.62
N ARG A 166 -18.92 -2.58 21.38
CA ARG A 166 -20.28 -2.57 20.88
C ARG A 166 -20.64 -1.16 20.46
#